data_a8f3e398bc0b8cf9fb8928b4c0a79ab9
#
_entry.id   a8f3e398bc0b8cf9fb8928b4c0a79ab9
#
_cell.length_a   1.000
_cell.length_b   1.000
_cell.length_c   1.000
_cell.angle_alpha   90.00
_cell.angle_beta   90.00
_cell.angle_gamma   90.00
#
_symmetry.space_group_name_H-M   'P 1'
#
loop_
_entity.id
_entity.type
_entity.pdbx_description
1 polymer ?
#
loop_
_entity_poly.entity_id
_entity_poly.type
_entity_poly.pdbx_seq_one_letter_code
_entity_poly.pdbx_strand_id
1 'polypeptide(L)'
;LIFISFFFSLLFSNIIQPENESTLNTTHVLFEWEQVYQAESYNFQLCEDQEFNNLLVDIIDETTLYIHKTDITWDSSYYWRIRPKFNDGIYGDWIDTFSFSTGSSISSAYSINYNDNDYSEGSTIFSSFFNYYSAIIDEQGSEIWNSADSDIVYYNTDYKGQLLGCYVNNDLEHYLPGIEFSLD
;
A
#
# COMPACT_ATOMS: atom_id res chain seq x y z
N LEU A 1 27.05 40.05 -26.63
CA LEU A 1 26.59 38.65 -26.73
C LEU A 1 25.93 38.30 -25.40
N ILE A 2 24.61 38.23 -25.36
CA ILE A 2 23.84 37.86 -24.15
C ILE A 2 23.66 36.36 -24.20
N PHE A 3 24.28 35.64 -23.26
CA PHE A 3 24.02 34.23 -23.05
C PHE A 3 22.72 34.10 -22.21
N ILE A 4 21.62 33.72 -22.82
CA ILE A 4 20.41 33.28 -22.13
C ILE A 4 20.63 31.83 -21.75
N SER A 5 20.99 31.60 -20.50
CA SER A 5 21.01 30.25 -19.92
C SER A 5 19.56 29.81 -19.67
N PHE A 6 19.04 28.90 -20.50
CA PHE A 6 17.80 28.20 -20.20
C PHE A 6 18.08 27.21 -19.05
N PHE A 7 17.67 27.59 -17.86
CA PHE A 7 17.52 26.63 -16.79
C PHE A 7 16.31 25.74 -17.12
N PHE A 8 16.56 24.56 -17.67
CA PHE A 8 15.59 23.49 -17.70
C PHE A 8 15.45 23.01 -16.25
N SER A 9 14.45 23.50 -15.54
CA SER A 9 14.01 22.86 -14.30
C SER A 9 13.42 21.51 -14.71
N LEU A 10 14.18 20.45 -14.49
CA LEU A 10 13.65 19.09 -14.51
C LEU A 10 12.62 19.03 -13.37
N LEU A 11 11.35 19.11 -13.72
CA LEU A 11 10.23 18.82 -12.82
C LEU A 11 10.27 17.31 -12.59
N PHE A 12 11.00 16.89 -11.57
CA PHE A 12 10.88 15.54 -11.06
C PHE A 12 9.51 15.46 -10.38
N SER A 13 8.64 14.64 -10.90
CA SER A 13 7.50 14.15 -10.12
C SER A 13 8.08 13.21 -9.07
N ASN A 14 7.85 13.52 -7.80
CA ASN A 14 8.24 12.62 -6.72
C ASN A 14 7.17 11.54 -6.58
N ILE A 15 7.61 10.33 -6.34
CA ILE A 15 6.76 9.26 -5.86
C ILE A 15 6.57 9.47 -4.36
N ILE A 16 5.33 9.31 -3.90
CA ILE A 16 4.98 9.48 -2.49
C ILE A 16 4.87 8.10 -1.85
N GLN A 17 4.12 7.18 -2.46
CA GLN A 17 3.91 5.82 -1.91
C GLN A 17 3.76 4.79 -3.04
N PRO A 18 4.19 3.52 -2.80
CA PRO A 18 5.08 3.09 -1.74
C PRO A 18 6.48 3.68 -1.89
N GLU A 19 7.19 3.90 -0.77
CA GLU A 19 8.59 4.30 -0.81
C GLU A 19 9.42 3.24 -1.56
N ASN A 20 10.39 3.70 -2.34
CA ASN A 20 11.22 2.78 -3.12
C ASN A 20 11.99 1.82 -2.22
N GLU A 21 11.99 0.53 -2.58
CA GLU A 21 12.63 -0.57 -1.83
C GLU A 21 12.04 -0.81 -0.43
N SER A 22 10.84 -0.28 -0.15
CA SER A 22 10.15 -0.53 1.11
C SER A 22 9.61 -1.96 1.22
N THR A 23 9.38 -2.40 2.46
CA THR A 23 8.64 -3.63 2.76
C THR A 23 7.31 -3.27 3.38
N LEU A 24 6.22 -3.68 2.74
CA LEU A 24 4.86 -3.39 3.15
C LEU A 24 4.27 -4.56 3.96
N ASN A 25 3.48 -4.22 4.95
CA ASN A 25 2.72 -5.20 5.75
C ASN A 25 1.25 -5.29 5.31
N THR A 26 1.02 -5.04 4.04
CA THR A 26 -0.30 -5.08 3.41
C THR A 26 -0.21 -5.60 1.99
N THR A 27 -1.28 -6.28 1.55
CA THR A 27 -1.47 -6.68 0.15
C THR A 27 -2.43 -5.74 -0.59
N HIS A 28 -3.10 -4.82 0.13
CA HIS A 28 -3.85 -3.72 -0.46
C HIS A 28 -2.97 -2.48 -0.51
N VAL A 29 -2.41 -2.17 -1.67
CA VAL A 29 -1.36 -1.18 -1.80
C VAL A 29 -1.89 0.12 -2.39
N LEU A 30 -1.62 1.22 -1.69
CA LEU A 30 -1.81 2.58 -2.18
C LEU A 30 -0.58 3.01 -2.96
N PHE A 31 -0.80 3.43 -4.20
CA PHE A 31 0.19 4.10 -5.04
C PHE A 31 -0.17 5.57 -5.14
N GLU A 32 0.78 6.44 -4.84
CA GLU A 32 0.58 7.88 -4.87
C GLU A 32 1.82 8.57 -5.46
N TRP A 33 1.58 9.59 -6.28
CA TRP A 33 2.62 10.39 -6.94
C TRP A 33 2.24 11.86 -7.05
N GLU A 34 3.23 12.71 -7.24
CA GLU A 34 2.99 14.14 -7.45
C GLU A 34 2.43 14.44 -8.83
N GLN A 35 1.60 15.49 -8.90
CA GLN A 35 1.03 15.97 -10.15
C GLN A 35 2.14 16.49 -11.10
N VAL A 36 2.21 15.95 -12.30
CA VAL A 36 3.04 16.50 -13.38
C VAL A 36 2.33 17.66 -14.05
N TYR A 37 3.06 18.75 -14.25
CA TYR A 37 2.48 19.94 -14.89
C TYR A 37 1.93 19.62 -16.28
N GLN A 38 0.68 20.01 -16.55
CA GLN A 38 -0.08 19.77 -17.78
C GLN A 38 -0.41 18.30 -18.09
N ALA A 39 -0.16 17.37 -17.21
CA ALA A 39 -0.67 16.02 -17.38
C ALA A 39 -2.19 15.99 -17.16
N GLU A 40 -2.93 15.32 -18.05
CA GLU A 40 -4.36 15.05 -17.91
C GLU A 40 -4.62 13.71 -17.21
N SER A 41 -3.74 12.75 -17.42
CA SER A 41 -3.82 11.41 -16.88
C SER A 41 -2.46 10.77 -16.80
N TYR A 42 -2.40 9.59 -16.23
CA TYR A 42 -1.16 8.82 -16.05
C TYR A 42 -1.38 7.40 -16.56
N ASN A 43 -0.38 6.88 -17.26
CA ASN A 43 -0.29 5.45 -17.49
C ASN A 43 0.47 4.84 -16.33
N PHE A 44 -0.20 4.01 -15.54
CA PHE A 44 0.34 3.27 -14.42
C PHE A 44 0.58 1.82 -14.83
N GLN A 45 1.73 1.25 -14.46
CA GLN A 45 2.05 -0.16 -14.66
C GLN A 45 2.60 -0.76 -13.37
N LEU A 46 2.15 -1.99 -13.06
CA LEU A 46 2.61 -2.84 -11.97
C LEU A 46 3.02 -4.20 -12.53
N CYS A 47 4.11 -4.77 -12.03
CA CYS A 47 4.69 -6.01 -12.51
C CYS A 47 5.45 -6.76 -11.41
N GLU A 48 5.66 -8.07 -11.58
CA GLU A 48 6.52 -8.90 -10.74
C GLU A 48 7.98 -8.90 -11.21
N ASP A 49 8.27 -8.43 -12.44
CA ASP A 49 9.61 -8.38 -13.00
C ASP A 49 10.03 -6.96 -13.38
N GLN A 50 11.31 -6.64 -13.22
CA GLN A 50 11.87 -5.31 -13.46
C GLN A 50 11.82 -4.90 -14.94
N GLU A 51 11.75 -5.85 -15.86
CA GLU A 51 11.69 -5.61 -17.29
C GLU A 51 10.27 -5.34 -17.79
N PHE A 52 9.26 -5.45 -16.94
CA PHE A 52 7.84 -5.25 -17.26
C PHE A 52 7.33 -6.15 -18.40
N ASN A 53 7.75 -7.42 -18.42
CA ASN A 53 7.32 -8.38 -19.44
C ASN A 53 5.91 -8.93 -19.17
N ASN A 54 5.55 -9.10 -17.88
CA ASN A 54 4.27 -9.68 -17.47
C ASN A 54 3.53 -8.70 -16.53
N LEU A 55 2.78 -7.79 -17.11
CA LEU A 55 2.08 -6.77 -16.36
C LEU A 55 0.91 -7.37 -15.57
N LEU A 56 0.87 -7.10 -14.27
CA LEU A 56 -0.30 -7.32 -13.42
C LEU A 56 -1.33 -6.22 -13.67
N VAL A 57 -0.86 -4.98 -13.83
CA VAL A 57 -1.71 -3.82 -14.09
C VAL A 57 -1.11 -2.98 -15.20
N ASP A 58 -1.96 -2.52 -16.13
CA ASP A 58 -1.65 -1.48 -17.13
C ASP A 58 -2.91 -0.65 -17.34
N ILE A 59 -2.97 0.51 -16.71
CA ILE A 59 -4.16 1.37 -16.71
C ILE A 59 -3.81 2.82 -17.03
N ILE A 60 -4.83 3.56 -17.44
CA ILE A 60 -4.81 5.02 -17.48
C ILE A 60 -5.68 5.54 -16.35
N ASP A 61 -5.12 6.37 -15.48
CA ASP A 61 -5.80 7.01 -14.37
C ASP A 61 -5.72 8.53 -14.48
N GLU A 62 -6.80 9.24 -14.23
CA GLU A 62 -6.89 10.70 -14.26
C GLU A 62 -6.47 11.34 -12.92
N THR A 63 -6.22 10.53 -11.91
CA THR A 63 -5.81 10.95 -10.58
C THR A 63 -4.31 10.72 -10.36
N THR A 64 -3.81 11.17 -9.25
CA THR A 64 -2.43 10.90 -8.78
C THR A 64 -2.39 9.83 -7.69
N LEU A 65 -3.44 9.03 -7.60
CA LEU A 65 -3.63 8.03 -6.56
C LEU A 65 -4.31 6.80 -7.14
N TYR A 66 -3.76 5.61 -6.88
CA TYR A 66 -4.35 4.34 -7.27
C TYR A 66 -4.24 3.32 -6.13
N ILE A 67 -5.34 2.63 -5.81
CA ILE A 67 -5.34 1.55 -4.82
C ILE A 67 -5.52 0.22 -5.54
N HIS A 68 -4.52 -0.66 -5.41
CA HIS A 68 -4.59 -2.03 -5.92
C HIS A 68 -4.90 -3.01 -4.79
N LYS A 69 -5.89 -3.89 -5.01
CA LYS A 69 -6.44 -4.79 -3.98
C LYS A 69 -6.39 -6.27 -4.35
N THR A 70 -5.85 -6.58 -5.52
CA THR A 70 -5.78 -7.95 -6.04
C THR A 70 -4.35 -8.27 -6.46
N ASP A 71 -4.07 -9.54 -6.74
CA ASP A 71 -2.82 -10.02 -7.35
C ASP A 71 -1.51 -9.71 -6.60
N ILE A 72 -1.56 -8.96 -5.49
CA ILE A 72 -0.42 -8.79 -4.59
C ILE A 72 -0.50 -9.84 -3.50
N THR A 73 0.58 -10.60 -3.34
CA THR A 73 0.70 -11.70 -2.37
C THR A 73 1.79 -11.41 -1.36
N TRP A 74 1.77 -12.08 -0.23
CA TRP A 74 2.81 -12.03 0.78
C TRP A 74 4.13 -12.65 0.28
N ASP A 75 5.25 -12.27 0.91
CA ASP A 75 6.61 -12.77 0.60
C ASP A 75 7.03 -12.56 -0.86
N SER A 76 6.59 -11.48 -1.48
CA SER A 76 6.77 -11.20 -2.92
C SER A 76 7.35 -9.82 -3.16
N SER A 77 7.94 -9.62 -4.34
CA SER A 77 8.51 -8.34 -4.76
C SER A 77 7.84 -7.85 -6.03
N TYR A 78 7.65 -6.56 -6.13
CA TYR A 78 6.93 -5.91 -7.21
C TYR A 78 7.68 -4.69 -7.71
N TYR A 79 7.46 -4.35 -8.99
CA TYR A 79 7.99 -3.18 -9.66
C TYR A 79 6.84 -2.37 -10.25
N TRP A 80 6.93 -1.06 -10.18
CA TRP A 80 5.91 -0.20 -10.73
C TRP A 80 6.51 1.06 -11.30
N ARG A 81 5.77 1.68 -12.20
CA ARG A 81 6.16 2.93 -12.86
C ARG A 81 4.95 3.68 -13.36
N ILE A 82 5.13 4.98 -13.54
CA ILE A 82 4.14 5.85 -14.14
C ILE A 82 4.76 6.71 -15.24
N ARG A 83 3.93 7.18 -16.15
CA ARG A 83 4.26 8.27 -17.06
C ARG A 83 3.06 9.16 -17.28
N PRO A 84 3.24 10.48 -17.45
CA PRO A 84 2.14 11.40 -17.76
C PRO A 84 1.64 11.18 -19.18
N LYS A 85 0.36 11.47 -19.37
CA LYS A 85 -0.28 11.62 -20.67
C LYS A 85 -0.84 13.04 -20.76
N PHE A 86 -0.52 13.74 -21.83
CA PHE A 86 -0.89 15.14 -22.05
C PHE A 86 -2.12 15.27 -22.95
N ASN A 87 -2.72 16.47 -22.98
CA ASN A 87 -3.97 16.81 -23.70
C ASN A 87 -3.95 16.48 -25.19
N ASP A 88 -2.79 16.45 -25.82
CA ASP A 88 -2.60 16.05 -27.20
C ASP A 88 -2.55 14.53 -27.41
N GLY A 89 -2.71 13.76 -26.33
CA GLY A 89 -2.63 12.31 -26.30
C GLY A 89 -1.21 11.75 -26.31
N ILE A 90 -0.19 12.62 -26.25
CA ILE A 90 1.22 12.22 -26.20
C ILE A 90 1.58 11.78 -24.79
N TYR A 91 2.32 10.69 -24.69
CA TYR A 91 2.90 10.24 -23.44
C TYR A 91 4.25 10.91 -23.21
N GLY A 92 4.50 11.32 -21.97
CA GLY A 92 5.84 11.67 -21.51
C GLY A 92 6.69 10.42 -21.27
N ASP A 93 7.92 10.65 -20.84
CA ASP A 93 8.82 9.57 -20.45
C ASP A 93 8.33 8.87 -19.18
N TRP A 94 8.73 7.59 -18.98
CA TRP A 94 8.53 6.92 -17.72
C TRP A 94 9.30 7.64 -16.61
N ILE A 95 8.61 7.89 -15.50
CA ILE A 95 9.24 8.38 -14.28
C ILE A 95 9.79 7.15 -13.59
N ASP A 96 11.06 7.01 -13.51
CA ASP A 96 11.81 5.88 -12.95
C ASP A 96 11.02 4.56 -12.75
N THR A 97 11.69 3.51 -12.34
CA THR A 97 11.10 2.26 -11.89
C THR A 97 11.31 2.15 -10.39
N PHE A 98 10.22 1.97 -9.67
CA PHE A 98 10.20 1.80 -8.22
C PHE A 98 9.89 0.37 -7.86
N SER A 99 10.35 -0.06 -6.71
CA SER A 99 10.10 -1.41 -6.22
C SER A 99 9.63 -1.38 -4.77
N PHE A 100 8.89 -2.41 -4.40
CA PHE A 100 8.56 -2.72 -3.02
C PHE A 100 8.50 -4.24 -2.85
N SER A 101 8.52 -4.69 -1.62
CA SER A 101 8.23 -6.07 -1.26
C SER A 101 7.09 -6.12 -0.24
N THR A 102 6.45 -7.26 -0.12
CA THR A 102 5.53 -7.54 0.96
C THR A 102 6.23 -8.38 2.02
N GLY A 103 5.92 -8.12 3.29
CA GLY A 103 6.32 -8.99 4.39
C GLY A 103 5.61 -10.35 4.34
N SER A 104 5.69 -11.09 5.43
CA SER A 104 5.05 -12.41 5.54
C SER A 104 3.68 -12.32 6.19
N SER A 105 2.75 -13.16 5.78
CA SER A 105 1.51 -13.40 6.52
C SER A 105 1.83 -14.03 7.88
N ILE A 106 1.24 -13.49 8.94
CA ILE A 106 1.48 -13.92 10.32
C ILE A 106 0.28 -14.62 10.95
N SER A 107 -0.92 -14.42 10.43
CA SER A 107 -2.10 -15.07 10.95
C SER A 107 -2.34 -16.42 10.27
N SER A 108 -2.93 -17.34 11.03
CA SER A 108 -3.49 -18.59 10.51
C SER A 108 -5.01 -18.54 10.42
N ALA A 109 -5.56 -17.33 10.41
CA ALA A 109 -7.00 -17.14 10.30
C ALA A 109 -7.51 -17.61 8.93
N TYR A 110 -8.68 -18.20 8.92
CA TYR A 110 -9.39 -18.60 7.71
C TYR A 110 -10.88 -18.67 7.98
N SER A 111 -11.67 -18.41 6.96
CA SER A 111 -13.13 -18.58 7.07
C SER A 111 -13.52 -20.04 6.88
N ILE A 112 -14.26 -20.60 7.84
CA ILE A 112 -14.74 -22.00 7.80
C ILE A 112 -16.25 -22.14 7.62
N ASN A 113 -17.00 -21.06 7.82
CA ASN A 113 -18.46 -21.04 7.73
C ASN A 113 -18.92 -19.83 6.93
N TYR A 114 -18.41 -19.71 5.72
CA TYR A 114 -18.81 -18.64 4.82
C TYR A 114 -20.24 -18.88 4.32
N ASN A 115 -21.11 -17.90 4.49
CA ASN A 115 -22.48 -17.90 3.98
C ASN A 115 -22.74 -16.62 3.21
N ASP A 116 -22.79 -16.73 1.90
CA ASP A 116 -23.01 -15.61 0.96
C ASP A 116 -24.22 -14.73 1.27
N ASN A 117 -25.16 -15.23 2.06
CA ASN A 117 -26.40 -14.51 2.35
C ASN A 117 -26.40 -13.76 3.69
N ASP A 118 -25.44 -14.01 4.56
CA ASP A 118 -25.46 -13.57 5.96
C ASP A 118 -24.23 -12.75 6.38
N TYR A 119 -23.32 -12.43 5.47
CA TYR A 119 -22.15 -11.61 5.80
C TYR A 119 -22.32 -10.14 5.35
N SER A 120 -21.69 -9.24 6.07
CA SER A 120 -21.53 -7.85 5.65
C SER A 120 -20.26 -7.71 4.83
N GLU A 121 -20.34 -7.02 3.70
CA GLU A 121 -19.15 -6.64 2.94
C GLU A 121 -18.18 -5.89 3.82
N GLY A 122 -16.89 -6.20 3.73
CA GLY A 122 -15.85 -5.53 4.48
C GLY A 122 -14.74 -6.45 4.97
N SER A 123 -13.87 -5.88 5.77
CA SER A 123 -12.73 -6.57 6.34
C SER A 123 -12.89 -6.73 7.85
N THR A 124 -12.31 -7.79 8.41
CA THR A 124 -12.32 -8.05 9.83
C THR A 124 -10.94 -7.83 10.43
N ILE A 125 -10.84 -6.92 11.39
CA ILE A 125 -9.64 -6.74 12.20
C ILE A 125 -9.73 -7.55 13.49
N PHE A 126 -8.64 -8.21 13.84
CA PHE A 126 -8.53 -8.97 15.09
C PHE A 126 -7.09 -8.92 15.62
N SER A 127 -6.90 -9.43 16.82
CA SER A 127 -5.59 -9.47 17.47
C SER A 127 -5.38 -10.75 18.28
N SER A 128 -4.12 -11.06 18.54
CA SER A 128 -3.70 -12.14 19.43
C SER A 128 -2.91 -11.58 20.60
N PHE A 129 -3.39 -11.84 21.81
CA PHE A 129 -2.68 -11.52 23.05
C PHE A 129 -1.56 -12.51 23.38
N PHE A 130 -1.55 -13.69 22.77
CA PHE A 130 -0.52 -14.69 23.03
C PHE A 130 0.76 -14.44 22.23
N ASN A 131 0.61 -13.89 21.02
CA ASN A 131 1.71 -13.60 20.09
C ASN A 131 1.84 -12.10 19.81
N TYR A 132 1.02 -11.27 20.46
CA TYR A 132 1.06 -9.81 20.40
C TYR A 132 1.05 -9.23 18.99
N TYR A 133 0.13 -9.67 18.14
CA TYR A 133 -0.05 -9.10 16.81
C TYR A 133 -1.50 -8.71 16.55
N SER A 134 -1.69 -7.87 15.54
CA SER A 134 -2.98 -7.57 14.93
C SER A 134 -2.94 -7.92 13.45
N ALA A 135 -4.07 -8.34 12.91
CA ALA A 135 -4.21 -8.62 11.49
C ALA A 135 -5.60 -8.25 10.98
N ILE A 136 -5.70 -8.00 9.68
CA ILE A 136 -6.95 -7.79 8.98
C ILE A 136 -7.08 -8.89 7.93
N ILE A 137 -8.26 -9.50 7.88
CA ILE A 137 -8.65 -10.43 6.82
C ILE A 137 -9.78 -9.83 5.99
N ASP A 138 -9.80 -10.19 4.72
CA ASP A 138 -10.91 -9.91 3.81
C ASP A 138 -12.11 -10.84 4.08
N GLU A 139 -13.15 -10.69 3.28
CA GLU A 139 -14.37 -11.52 3.37
C GLU A 139 -14.15 -13.00 3.02
N GLN A 140 -13.10 -13.34 2.29
CA GLN A 140 -12.69 -14.71 2.00
C GLN A 140 -11.81 -15.33 3.10
N GLY A 141 -11.39 -14.53 4.07
CA GLY A 141 -10.51 -14.93 5.15
C GLY A 141 -9.02 -14.84 4.83
N SER A 142 -8.67 -14.20 3.70
CA SER A 142 -7.28 -13.93 3.34
C SER A 142 -6.74 -12.77 4.15
N GLU A 143 -5.55 -12.91 4.73
CA GLU A 143 -4.89 -11.82 5.41
C GLU A 143 -4.44 -10.75 4.42
N ILE A 144 -4.89 -9.51 4.65
CA ILE A 144 -4.59 -8.36 3.80
C ILE A 144 -3.71 -7.31 4.47
N TRP A 145 -3.57 -7.36 5.77
CA TRP A 145 -2.70 -6.50 6.57
C TRP A 145 -2.32 -7.19 7.88
N ASN A 146 -1.14 -6.91 8.38
CA ASN A 146 -0.73 -7.29 9.72
C ASN A 146 0.23 -6.27 10.35
N SER A 147 0.38 -6.32 11.66
CA SER A 147 1.25 -5.42 12.42
C SER A 147 2.73 -5.76 12.34
N ALA A 148 3.14 -6.73 11.53
CA ALA A 148 4.51 -7.22 11.40
C ALA A 148 5.18 -7.48 12.76
N ASP A 149 6.41 -7.02 12.92
CA ASP A 149 7.21 -7.12 14.14
C ASP A 149 6.80 -6.10 15.22
N SER A 150 5.79 -5.27 14.95
CA SER A 150 5.24 -4.35 15.94
C SER A 150 4.26 -5.10 16.83
N ASP A 151 4.60 -5.27 18.11
CA ASP A 151 3.76 -5.93 19.11
C ASP A 151 2.49 -5.11 19.43
N ILE A 152 1.66 -4.85 18.40
CA ILE A 152 0.41 -4.09 18.51
C ILE A 152 -0.75 -5.06 18.67
N VAL A 153 -1.53 -4.84 19.72
CA VAL A 153 -2.78 -5.57 19.99
C VAL A 153 -3.96 -4.62 19.85
N TYR A 154 -4.75 -4.82 18.81
CA TYR A 154 -5.96 -4.06 18.54
C TYR A 154 -7.05 -4.34 19.58
N TYR A 155 -7.79 -3.31 19.98
CA TYR A 155 -8.93 -3.41 20.89
C TYR A 155 -10.25 -3.01 20.25
N ASN A 156 -10.24 -1.89 19.51
CA ASN A 156 -11.48 -1.29 19.05
C ASN A 156 -11.23 -0.29 17.91
N THR A 157 -12.26 -0.07 17.12
CA THR A 157 -12.33 1.05 16.17
C THR A 157 -13.36 2.05 16.71
N ASP A 158 -12.99 3.31 16.79
CA ASP A 158 -13.90 4.36 17.23
C ASP A 158 -14.92 4.74 16.14
N TYR A 159 -15.84 5.63 16.47
CA TYR A 159 -16.89 6.09 15.53
C TYR A 159 -16.35 6.90 14.34
N LYS A 160 -15.09 7.30 14.35
CA LYS A 160 -14.39 7.99 13.24
C LYS A 160 -13.58 7.04 12.38
N GLY A 161 -13.50 5.78 12.74
CA GLY A 161 -12.68 4.78 12.06
C GLY A 161 -11.23 4.71 12.56
N GLN A 162 -10.90 5.40 13.69
CA GLN A 162 -9.56 5.35 14.27
C GLN A 162 -9.34 4.01 14.95
N LEU A 163 -8.19 3.38 14.69
CA LEU A 163 -7.82 2.10 15.27
C LEU A 163 -7.13 2.32 16.61
N LEU A 164 -7.66 1.70 17.64
CA LEU A 164 -7.19 1.80 19.02
C LEU A 164 -6.69 0.45 19.50
N GLY A 165 -5.54 0.45 20.15
CA GLY A 165 -4.91 -0.76 20.64
C GLY A 165 -3.96 -0.50 21.80
N CYS A 166 -3.12 -1.47 22.12
CA CYS A 166 -1.96 -1.26 22.95
C CYS A 166 -0.70 -1.75 22.26
N TYR A 167 0.40 -1.12 22.61
CA TYR A 167 1.74 -1.58 22.27
C TYR A 167 2.28 -2.42 23.42
N VAL A 168 2.72 -3.64 23.12
CA VAL A 168 3.33 -4.51 24.12
C VAL A 168 4.84 -4.23 24.15
N ASN A 169 5.29 -3.60 25.23
CA ASN A 169 6.72 -3.35 25.42
C ASN A 169 7.25 -4.34 26.48
N ASN A 170 8.03 -5.30 26.05
CA ASN A 170 8.62 -6.31 26.93
C ASN A 170 9.66 -5.75 27.92
N ASP A 171 10.15 -4.52 27.70
CA ASP A 171 11.09 -3.84 28.60
C ASP A 171 10.42 -3.19 29.80
N LEU A 172 9.09 -3.03 29.77
CA LEU A 172 8.30 -2.41 30.83
C LEU A 172 7.38 -3.47 31.47
N GLU A 173 7.85 -4.12 32.54
CA GLU A 173 7.02 -5.04 33.29
C GLU A 173 5.67 -4.39 33.66
N HIS A 174 4.58 -4.98 33.17
CA HIS A 174 3.19 -4.61 33.47
C HIS A 174 2.66 -3.30 32.88
N TYR A 175 3.27 -2.71 31.87
CA TYR A 175 2.76 -1.51 31.23
C TYR A 175 2.41 -1.75 29.76
N LEU A 176 1.13 -1.61 29.44
CA LEU A 176 0.59 -1.69 28.07
C LEU A 176 0.03 -0.32 27.68
N PRO A 177 0.85 0.58 27.13
CA PRO A 177 0.35 1.89 26.72
C PRO A 177 -0.71 1.75 25.65
N GLY A 178 -1.83 2.44 25.82
CA GLY A 178 -2.83 2.61 24.78
C GLY A 178 -2.27 3.46 23.64
N ILE A 179 -2.52 3.05 22.42
CA ILE A 179 -2.10 3.75 21.21
C ILE A 179 -3.27 3.90 20.24
N GLU A 180 -3.21 4.94 19.44
CA GLU A 180 -3.87 5.04 18.15
C GLU A 180 -2.83 4.64 17.09
N PHE A 181 -3.21 3.82 16.11
CA PHE A 181 -2.30 3.37 15.04
C PHE A 181 -2.99 3.42 13.69
N SER A 182 -2.19 3.54 12.63
CA SER A 182 -2.62 3.44 11.24
C SER A 182 -2.22 2.08 10.65
N LEU A 183 -2.62 1.85 9.43
CA LEU A 183 -2.29 0.63 8.67
C LEU A 183 -1.06 0.83 7.76
N ASP A 184 -0.46 2.02 7.82
CA ASP A 184 0.70 2.45 7.05
C ASP A 184 2.01 2.06 7.76
#